data_2787ac457cd6da9a679c43a856e3c237
#
_entry.id   2787ac457cd6da9a679c43a856e3c237
#
_cell.length_a   1.000
_cell.length_b   1.000
_cell.length_c   1.000
_cell.angle_alpha   90.00
_cell.angle_beta   90.00
_cell.angle_gamma   90.00
#
_symmetry.space_group_name_H-M   'P 1'
#
loop_
_entity.id
_entity.type
_entity.pdbx_description
1 polymer ?
#
loop_
_entity_poly.entity_id
_entity_poly.type
_entity_poly.pdbx_seq_one_letter_code
_entity_poly.pdbx_strand_id
1 'polypeptide(L)'
;MPIRQIARAKVNLTLSVLGRRSDGYHDIESLVTFADIGDLVTLNPGPDCRITTSGPFAPEIEGPNLLEKTLSLLREFDPGLVLGAVELEKNLPVAAGLGGGSADAAALLRVVRAANPECAGRIDWHGLAARLGADVPVCVAGVPSLIRGIGDRVASREPAHPMPPLDCVLVNPRVALPTAQVFGALDLSSPSLRPLRGEGRSEGRQQASQQASVPHPNPLPIEEWGDGTGALLAYMQARGNDLERPAISLLPVIADVKGALAAQPGCRHAAMSGSGPTCFGIFGDDASAARTAAALARAYPDWWIVPTLLDSPAQVQLSSRG
;
A
#
# COMPACT_ATOMS: atom_id res chain seq x y z
N MET A 1 -7.42 7.08 -28.16
CA MET A 1 -6.37 7.89 -27.53
C MET A 1 -5.81 7.11 -26.35
N PRO A 2 -4.51 7.20 -26.04
CA PRO A 2 -3.92 6.58 -24.85
C PRO A 2 -4.57 7.11 -23.56
N ILE A 3 -4.82 6.21 -22.61
CA ILE A 3 -5.31 6.55 -21.27
C ILE A 3 -4.21 6.23 -20.29
N ARG A 4 -3.81 7.20 -19.47
CA ARG A 4 -2.68 7.10 -18.54
C ARG A 4 -3.13 7.22 -17.10
N GLN A 5 -2.52 6.42 -16.22
CA GLN A 5 -2.80 6.44 -14.80
C GLN A 5 -1.51 6.17 -14.01
N ILE A 6 -1.26 6.99 -13.00
CA ILE A 6 -0.20 6.70 -12.03
C ILE A 6 -0.68 5.61 -11.08
N ALA A 7 0.10 4.54 -10.97
CA ALA A 7 -0.04 3.46 -10.01
C ALA A 7 0.70 3.88 -8.72
N ARG A 8 0.02 4.65 -7.88
CA ARG A 8 0.62 5.31 -6.70
C ARG A 8 1.16 4.29 -5.69
N ALA A 9 2.35 4.54 -5.16
CA ALA A 9 2.93 3.72 -4.10
C ALA A 9 2.02 3.73 -2.86
N LYS A 10 1.64 2.55 -2.38
CA LYS A 10 0.89 2.37 -1.12
C LYS A 10 1.88 2.39 0.05
N VAL A 11 1.62 3.20 1.05
CA VAL A 11 2.40 3.25 2.30
C VAL A 11 1.54 2.80 3.47
N ASN A 12 2.00 1.78 4.19
CA ASN A 12 1.37 1.37 5.44
C ASN A 12 1.92 2.26 6.55
N LEU A 13 1.11 3.20 7.05
CA LEU A 13 1.47 4.07 8.17
C LEU A 13 1.53 3.31 9.50
N THR A 14 0.67 2.29 9.64
CA THR A 14 0.67 1.33 10.75
C THR A 14 0.39 -0.07 10.22
N LEU A 15 0.81 -1.11 10.94
CA LEU A 15 0.41 -2.48 10.65
C LEU A 15 0.38 -3.31 11.93
N SER A 16 -0.79 -3.74 12.35
CA SER A 16 -0.97 -4.65 13.48
C SER A 16 -1.38 -6.03 12.99
N VAL A 17 -0.76 -7.07 13.50
CA VAL A 17 -1.13 -8.47 13.24
C VAL A 17 -2.02 -8.95 14.37
N LEU A 18 -3.29 -9.25 14.06
CA LEU A 18 -4.31 -9.60 15.05
C LEU A 18 -4.34 -11.09 15.36
N GLY A 19 -3.82 -11.92 14.46
CA GLY A 19 -3.76 -13.36 14.65
C GLY A 19 -3.49 -14.12 13.35
N ARG A 20 -3.27 -15.44 13.50
CA ARG A 20 -3.11 -16.36 12.37
C ARG A 20 -4.42 -17.07 12.10
N ARG A 21 -4.81 -17.13 10.84
CA ARG A 21 -6.03 -17.81 10.35
C ARG A 21 -5.77 -19.28 10.07
N SER A 22 -6.84 -20.07 10.02
CA SER A 22 -6.78 -21.49 9.66
C SER A 22 -6.34 -21.76 8.22
N ASP A 23 -6.49 -20.77 7.32
CA ASP A 23 -6.05 -20.82 5.93
C ASP A 23 -4.55 -20.49 5.74
N GLY A 24 -3.83 -20.22 6.85
CA GLY A 24 -2.40 -19.92 6.85
C GLY A 24 -2.07 -18.43 6.71
N TYR A 25 -3.03 -17.60 6.35
CA TYR A 25 -2.89 -16.14 6.33
C TYR A 25 -2.94 -15.53 7.75
N HIS A 26 -2.69 -14.23 7.84
CA HIS A 26 -2.81 -13.48 9.08
C HIS A 26 -3.92 -12.43 8.96
N ASP A 27 -4.73 -12.31 10.01
CA ASP A 27 -5.63 -11.16 10.15
C ASP A 27 -4.79 -9.96 10.56
N ILE A 28 -4.94 -8.87 9.81
CA ILE A 28 -4.22 -7.61 10.04
C ILE A 28 -5.18 -6.44 10.18
N GLU A 29 -4.69 -5.38 10.80
CA GLU A 29 -5.27 -4.04 10.74
C GLU A 29 -4.16 -3.07 10.37
N SER A 30 -4.38 -2.23 9.35
CA SER A 30 -3.37 -1.29 8.89
C SER A 30 -4.01 -0.01 8.37
N LEU A 31 -3.48 1.13 8.80
CA LEU A 31 -3.77 2.41 8.18
C LEU A 31 -2.84 2.58 6.98
N VAL A 32 -3.41 2.75 5.81
CA VAL A 32 -2.67 2.94 4.56
C VAL A 32 -2.97 4.28 3.93
N THR A 33 -2.00 4.81 3.21
CA THR A 33 -2.09 6.02 2.39
C THR A 33 -1.33 5.84 1.09
N PHE A 34 -1.33 6.86 0.22
CA PHE A 34 -0.70 6.79 -1.09
C PHE A 34 0.25 7.97 -1.29
N ALA A 35 1.45 7.67 -1.79
CA ALA A 35 2.41 8.67 -2.21
C ALA A 35 2.01 9.28 -3.56
N ASP A 36 2.45 10.49 -3.86
CA ASP A 36 2.24 11.14 -5.16
C ASP A 36 3.18 10.62 -6.27
N ILE A 37 4.05 9.66 -5.91
CA ILE A 37 4.91 8.92 -6.83
C ILE A 37 4.35 7.51 -7.09
N GLY A 38 4.73 6.92 -8.22
CA GLY A 38 4.27 5.59 -8.61
C GLY A 38 4.81 5.15 -9.97
N ASP A 39 4.40 3.96 -10.37
CA ASP A 39 4.58 3.47 -11.72
C ASP A 39 3.57 4.15 -12.66
N LEU A 40 3.84 4.18 -13.95
CA LEU A 40 2.91 4.72 -14.94
C LEU A 40 2.34 3.58 -15.79
N VAL A 41 1.02 3.44 -15.78
CA VAL A 41 0.30 2.51 -16.65
C VAL A 41 -0.40 3.28 -17.75
N THR A 42 -0.10 2.92 -19.00
CA THR A 42 -0.73 3.47 -20.20
C THR A 42 -1.49 2.36 -20.91
N LEU A 43 -2.78 2.58 -21.17
CA LEU A 43 -3.60 1.74 -22.06
C LEU A 43 -3.73 2.42 -23.41
N ASN A 44 -3.35 1.72 -24.46
CA ASN A 44 -3.60 2.09 -25.87
C ASN A 44 -4.74 1.20 -26.37
N PRO A 45 -6.00 1.67 -26.35
CA PRO A 45 -7.15 0.88 -26.77
C PRO A 45 -7.01 0.36 -28.20
N GLY A 46 -7.24 -0.94 -28.41
CA GLY A 46 -7.11 -1.57 -29.71
C GLY A 46 -7.18 -3.11 -29.65
N PRO A 47 -7.05 -3.77 -30.80
CA PRO A 47 -7.14 -5.24 -30.86
C PRO A 47 -5.91 -5.96 -30.27
N ASP A 48 -4.74 -5.30 -30.28
CA ASP A 48 -3.52 -5.84 -29.72
C ASP A 48 -3.52 -5.74 -28.20
N CYS A 49 -3.52 -6.86 -27.53
CA CYS A 49 -3.42 -6.90 -26.07
C CYS A 49 -2.06 -7.48 -25.67
N ARG A 50 -1.03 -6.66 -25.76
CA ARG A 50 0.33 -6.97 -25.28
C ARG A 50 0.67 -6.09 -24.10
N ILE A 51 1.61 -6.55 -23.28
CA ILE A 51 2.21 -5.76 -22.20
C ILE A 51 3.67 -5.51 -22.55
N THR A 52 4.09 -4.26 -22.42
CA THR A 52 5.49 -3.86 -22.50
C THR A 52 5.89 -3.19 -21.21
N THR A 53 7.10 -3.46 -20.74
CA THR A 53 7.64 -2.89 -19.51
C THR A 53 8.88 -2.07 -19.81
N SER A 54 9.01 -0.94 -19.13
CA SER A 54 10.15 -0.02 -19.20
C SER A 54 10.39 0.60 -17.81
N GLY A 55 11.36 1.50 -17.72
CA GLY A 55 11.71 2.18 -16.47
C GLY A 55 12.83 1.48 -15.70
N PRO A 56 13.36 2.16 -14.67
CA PRO A 56 14.58 1.73 -13.97
C PRO A 56 14.46 0.38 -13.25
N PHE A 57 13.23 0.00 -12.85
CA PHE A 57 12.98 -1.26 -12.13
C PHE A 57 12.31 -2.34 -12.98
N ALA A 58 12.12 -2.11 -14.28
CA ALA A 58 11.59 -3.13 -15.19
C ALA A 58 12.44 -4.42 -15.24
N PRO A 59 13.80 -4.35 -15.23
CA PRO A 59 14.63 -5.55 -15.20
C PRO A 59 14.51 -6.40 -13.93
N GLU A 60 13.97 -5.82 -12.83
CA GLU A 60 13.78 -6.53 -11.55
C GLU A 60 12.47 -7.33 -11.51
N ILE A 61 11.61 -7.22 -12.53
CA ILE A 61 10.35 -7.97 -12.59
C ILE A 61 10.65 -9.42 -12.93
N GLU A 62 10.46 -10.32 -11.98
CA GLU A 62 10.61 -11.75 -12.15
C GLU A 62 9.24 -12.45 -12.19
N GLY A 63 9.09 -13.40 -13.13
CA GLY A 63 7.89 -14.21 -13.26
C GLY A 63 6.66 -13.47 -13.84
N PRO A 64 5.46 -14.07 -13.73
CA PRO A 64 4.23 -13.51 -14.31
C PRO A 64 3.87 -12.16 -13.69
N ASN A 65 3.68 -11.16 -14.54
CA ASN A 65 3.23 -9.83 -14.10
C ASN A 65 1.74 -9.86 -13.73
N LEU A 66 1.38 -9.19 -12.61
CA LEU A 66 -0.02 -9.09 -12.19
C LEU A 66 -0.90 -8.40 -13.24
N LEU A 67 -0.34 -7.56 -14.11
CA LEU A 67 -1.05 -6.98 -15.26
C LEU A 67 -1.53 -8.05 -16.25
N GLU A 68 -0.75 -9.11 -16.50
CA GLU A 68 -1.16 -10.24 -17.36
C GLU A 68 -2.38 -10.95 -16.77
N LYS A 69 -2.33 -11.22 -15.46
CA LYS A 69 -3.46 -11.81 -14.73
C LYS A 69 -4.68 -10.89 -14.81
N THR A 70 -4.49 -9.57 -14.70
CA THR A 70 -5.58 -8.59 -14.77
C THR A 70 -6.23 -8.58 -16.16
N LEU A 71 -5.43 -8.56 -17.24
CA LEU A 71 -5.98 -8.64 -18.59
C LEU A 71 -6.73 -9.95 -18.86
N SER A 72 -6.17 -11.06 -18.39
CA SER A 72 -6.81 -12.38 -18.53
C SER A 72 -8.14 -12.42 -17.82
N LEU A 73 -8.19 -11.91 -16.58
CA LEU A 73 -9.41 -11.83 -15.77
C LEU A 73 -10.48 -10.95 -16.44
N LEU A 74 -10.07 -9.80 -16.99
CA LEU A 74 -11.00 -8.88 -17.67
C LEU A 74 -11.60 -9.50 -18.93
N ARG A 75 -10.79 -10.21 -19.74
CA ARG A 75 -11.25 -10.93 -20.95
C ARG A 75 -12.22 -12.06 -20.62
N GLU A 76 -11.92 -12.81 -19.55
CA GLU A 76 -12.78 -13.90 -19.08
C GLU A 76 -14.10 -13.36 -18.56
N PHE A 77 -14.06 -12.22 -17.86
CA PHE A 77 -15.25 -11.61 -17.27
C PHE A 77 -16.19 -11.02 -18.32
N ASP A 78 -15.68 -10.25 -19.26
CA ASP A 78 -16.46 -9.66 -20.37
C ASP A 78 -15.57 -9.51 -21.62
N PRO A 79 -15.75 -10.43 -22.62
CA PRO A 79 -15.01 -10.36 -23.89
C PRO A 79 -15.30 -9.10 -24.72
N GLY A 80 -16.37 -8.37 -24.42
CA GLY A 80 -16.76 -7.14 -25.10
C GLY A 80 -16.00 -5.89 -24.61
N LEU A 81 -15.23 -6.00 -23.54
CA LEU A 81 -14.46 -4.86 -23.05
C LEU A 81 -13.42 -4.38 -24.06
N VAL A 82 -13.38 -3.08 -24.26
CA VAL A 82 -12.29 -2.42 -24.99
C VAL A 82 -11.02 -2.52 -24.13
N LEU A 83 -10.12 -3.38 -24.55
CA LEU A 83 -8.77 -3.55 -24.01
C LEU A 83 -7.77 -2.98 -25.03
N GLY A 84 -6.47 -3.32 -24.90
CA GLY A 84 -5.45 -2.88 -25.85
C GLY A 84 -4.04 -3.15 -25.36
N ALA A 85 -3.07 -2.51 -26.01
CA ALA A 85 -1.68 -2.59 -25.58
C ALA A 85 -1.48 -1.80 -24.29
N VAL A 86 -0.81 -2.44 -23.31
CA VAL A 86 -0.50 -1.87 -22.00
C VAL A 86 0.99 -1.60 -21.94
N GLU A 87 1.34 -0.37 -21.57
CA GLU A 87 2.72 0.01 -21.28
C GLU A 87 2.85 0.27 -19.78
N LEU A 88 3.79 -0.41 -19.13
CA LEU A 88 4.15 -0.18 -17.72
C LEU A 88 5.53 0.45 -17.67
N GLU A 89 5.61 1.67 -17.11
CA GLU A 89 6.87 2.29 -16.73
C GLU A 89 7.09 2.08 -15.23
N LYS A 90 8.07 1.21 -14.89
CA LYS A 90 8.35 0.76 -13.53
C LYS A 90 9.32 1.70 -12.83
N ASN A 91 8.78 2.58 -11.99
CA ASN A 91 9.52 3.60 -11.25
C ASN A 91 9.66 3.27 -9.75
N LEU A 92 8.93 2.26 -9.26
CA LEU A 92 9.01 1.78 -7.90
C LEU A 92 9.86 0.50 -7.82
N PRO A 93 10.71 0.34 -6.78
CA PRO A 93 11.44 -0.90 -6.54
C PRO A 93 10.50 -2.09 -6.40
N VAL A 94 10.93 -3.25 -6.90
CA VAL A 94 10.15 -4.49 -6.82
C VAL A 94 10.28 -5.09 -5.41
N ALA A 95 9.24 -5.77 -4.93
CA ALA A 95 9.18 -6.38 -3.59
C ALA A 95 9.56 -5.42 -2.43
N ALA A 96 9.13 -4.17 -2.54
CA ALA A 96 9.57 -3.05 -1.71
C ALA A 96 8.67 -2.77 -0.50
N GLY A 97 7.58 -3.50 -0.27
CA GLY A 97 6.58 -3.16 0.78
C GLY A 97 5.70 -1.95 0.42
N LEU A 98 5.71 -1.52 -0.85
CA LEU A 98 4.95 -0.37 -1.37
C LEU A 98 3.71 -0.76 -2.19
N GLY A 99 3.39 -2.05 -2.27
CA GLY A 99 2.23 -2.54 -3.02
C GLY A 99 2.30 -2.29 -4.54
N GLY A 100 3.50 -2.11 -5.12
CA GLY A 100 3.68 -1.69 -6.51
C GLY A 100 2.89 -2.51 -7.52
N GLY A 101 3.02 -3.85 -7.52
CA GLY A 101 2.26 -4.72 -8.44
C GLY A 101 0.73 -4.62 -8.26
N SER A 102 0.25 -4.46 -7.02
CA SER A 102 -1.17 -4.24 -6.74
C SER A 102 -1.65 -2.87 -7.22
N ALA A 103 -0.79 -1.84 -7.10
CA ALA A 103 -1.06 -0.52 -7.63
C ALA A 103 -1.10 -0.53 -9.17
N ASP A 104 -0.20 -1.27 -9.83
CA ASP A 104 -0.18 -1.46 -11.28
C ASP A 104 -1.48 -2.10 -11.77
N ALA A 105 -1.90 -3.20 -11.13
CA ALA A 105 -3.18 -3.87 -11.44
C ALA A 105 -4.38 -2.94 -11.23
N ALA A 106 -4.40 -2.19 -10.14
CA ALA A 106 -5.45 -1.22 -9.86
C ALA A 106 -5.48 -0.07 -10.88
N ALA A 107 -4.32 0.42 -11.32
CA ALA A 107 -4.23 1.41 -12.37
C ALA A 107 -4.76 0.86 -13.70
N LEU A 108 -4.44 -0.39 -14.05
CA LEU A 108 -4.98 -1.04 -15.24
C LEU A 108 -6.50 -1.17 -15.17
N LEU A 109 -7.08 -1.58 -14.04
CA LEU A 109 -8.53 -1.62 -13.84
C LEU A 109 -9.16 -0.24 -14.08
N ARG A 110 -8.54 0.83 -13.56
CA ARG A 110 -9.05 2.20 -13.74
C ARG A 110 -8.98 2.68 -15.18
N VAL A 111 -7.89 2.43 -15.91
CA VAL A 111 -7.77 2.84 -17.31
C VAL A 111 -8.71 2.03 -18.21
N VAL A 112 -8.93 0.73 -17.94
CA VAL A 112 -9.92 -0.08 -18.65
C VAL A 112 -11.34 0.40 -18.35
N ARG A 113 -11.67 0.71 -17.08
CA ARG A 113 -12.95 1.33 -16.72
C ARG A 113 -13.19 2.64 -17.47
N ALA A 114 -12.17 3.48 -17.60
CA ALA A 114 -12.25 4.74 -18.34
C ALA A 114 -12.41 4.54 -19.86
N ALA A 115 -11.82 3.45 -20.40
CA ALA A 115 -12.00 3.07 -21.82
C ALA A 115 -13.39 2.49 -22.13
N ASN A 116 -14.17 2.09 -21.10
CA ASN A 116 -15.47 1.43 -21.21
C ASN A 116 -16.52 2.14 -20.34
N PRO A 117 -16.85 3.41 -20.59
CA PRO A 117 -17.72 4.18 -19.72
C PRO A 117 -19.15 3.61 -19.65
N GLU A 118 -19.63 2.95 -20.73
CA GLU A 118 -20.94 2.30 -20.79
C GLU A 118 -21.04 1.07 -19.86
N CYS A 119 -19.92 0.45 -19.53
CA CYS A 119 -19.85 -0.71 -18.63
C CYS A 119 -19.51 -0.31 -17.20
N ALA A 120 -19.05 0.92 -16.97
CA ALA A 120 -18.47 1.36 -15.69
C ALA A 120 -19.39 1.15 -14.47
N GLY A 121 -20.71 1.29 -14.64
CA GLY A 121 -21.71 1.08 -13.57
C GLY A 121 -22.26 -0.35 -13.47
N ARG A 122 -21.94 -1.24 -14.43
CA ARG A 122 -22.45 -2.62 -14.47
C ARG A 122 -21.47 -3.65 -13.94
N ILE A 123 -20.20 -3.28 -13.86
CA ILE A 123 -19.10 -4.16 -13.45
C ILE A 123 -18.77 -3.91 -11.99
N ASP A 124 -18.71 -4.96 -11.19
CA ASP A 124 -18.16 -4.93 -9.83
C ASP A 124 -16.61 -4.90 -9.89
N TRP A 125 -16.08 -3.69 -10.11
CA TRP A 125 -14.62 -3.46 -10.16
C TRP A 125 -13.92 -3.80 -8.86
N HIS A 126 -14.61 -3.67 -7.73
CA HIS A 126 -14.06 -4.01 -6.42
C HIS A 126 -13.95 -5.53 -6.26
N GLY A 127 -14.99 -6.28 -6.64
CA GLY A 127 -14.94 -7.74 -6.65
C GLY A 127 -13.88 -8.28 -7.59
N LEU A 128 -13.69 -7.68 -8.79
CA LEU A 128 -12.58 -8.03 -9.68
C LEU A 128 -11.23 -7.76 -9.04
N ALA A 129 -11.06 -6.62 -8.39
CA ALA A 129 -9.84 -6.27 -7.68
C ALA A 129 -9.49 -7.30 -6.59
N ALA A 130 -10.47 -7.75 -5.80
CA ALA A 130 -10.28 -8.75 -4.74
C ALA A 130 -9.78 -10.11 -5.28
N ARG A 131 -10.17 -10.49 -6.52
CA ARG A 131 -9.68 -11.72 -7.18
C ARG A 131 -8.22 -11.64 -7.62
N LEU A 132 -7.67 -10.44 -7.75
CA LEU A 132 -6.28 -10.21 -8.16
C LEU A 132 -5.31 -10.28 -6.99
N GLY A 133 -5.70 -9.80 -5.81
CA GLY A 133 -4.88 -9.83 -4.62
C GLY A 133 -5.45 -8.95 -3.50
N ALA A 134 -5.03 -9.20 -2.26
CA ALA A 134 -5.56 -8.54 -1.07
C ALA A 134 -5.38 -7.00 -1.07
N ASP A 135 -4.26 -6.52 -1.60
CA ASP A 135 -3.94 -5.08 -1.66
C ASP A 135 -4.59 -4.36 -2.86
N VAL A 136 -5.11 -5.10 -3.87
CA VAL A 136 -5.64 -4.46 -5.08
C VAL A 136 -6.89 -3.62 -4.80
N PRO A 137 -7.85 -4.05 -3.95
CA PRO A 137 -9.03 -3.25 -3.63
C PRO A 137 -8.70 -1.88 -3.06
N VAL A 138 -7.78 -1.77 -2.10
CA VAL A 138 -7.39 -0.48 -1.52
C VAL A 138 -6.64 0.39 -2.53
N CYS A 139 -5.83 -0.23 -3.41
CA CYS A 139 -5.18 0.49 -4.51
C CYS A 139 -6.20 1.00 -5.55
N VAL A 140 -7.32 0.29 -5.77
CA VAL A 140 -8.42 0.77 -6.63
C VAL A 140 -9.15 1.95 -5.97
N ALA A 141 -9.36 1.92 -4.66
CA ALA A 141 -9.92 3.05 -3.93
C ALA A 141 -8.99 4.28 -4.00
N GLY A 142 -7.66 4.08 -3.84
CA GLY A 142 -6.64 5.12 -4.02
C GLY A 142 -6.72 6.27 -3.02
N VAL A 143 -7.38 6.08 -1.90
CA VAL A 143 -7.56 7.04 -0.80
C VAL A 143 -7.09 6.45 0.52
N PRO A 144 -6.69 7.28 1.50
CA PRO A 144 -6.34 6.80 2.82
C PRO A 144 -7.45 5.93 3.40
N SER A 145 -7.07 4.76 3.88
CA SER A 145 -8.04 3.75 4.30
C SER A 145 -7.51 2.92 5.45
N LEU A 146 -8.42 2.48 6.33
CA LEU A 146 -8.14 1.39 7.24
C LEU A 146 -8.45 0.08 6.53
N ILE A 147 -7.45 -0.79 6.42
CA ILE A 147 -7.62 -2.13 5.88
C ILE A 147 -7.63 -3.17 7.01
N ARG A 148 -8.42 -4.23 6.85
CA ARG A 148 -8.56 -5.35 7.78
C ARG A 148 -8.60 -6.68 7.04
N GLY A 149 -8.73 -7.78 7.80
CA GLY A 149 -8.70 -9.13 7.27
C GLY A 149 -7.29 -9.49 6.79
N ILE A 150 -7.15 -10.05 5.61
CA ILE A 150 -5.83 -10.27 4.97
C ILE A 150 -5.31 -9.02 4.23
N GLY A 151 -5.98 -7.86 4.39
CA GLY A 151 -5.77 -6.62 3.65
C GLY A 151 -6.90 -6.33 2.64
N ASP A 152 -7.85 -7.23 2.52
CA ASP A 152 -8.92 -7.25 1.52
C ASP A 152 -10.17 -6.46 1.93
N ARG A 153 -10.36 -6.21 3.22
CA ARG A 153 -11.49 -5.44 3.75
C ARG A 153 -11.09 -3.98 3.90
N VAL A 154 -11.51 -3.19 2.94
CA VAL A 154 -11.24 -1.74 2.92
C VAL A 154 -12.39 -1.02 3.62
N ALA A 155 -12.12 -0.45 4.79
CA ALA A 155 -13.01 0.51 5.40
C ALA A 155 -12.66 1.90 4.83
N SER A 156 -13.07 2.14 3.58
CA SER A 156 -13.06 3.49 3.05
C SER A 156 -14.26 4.22 3.66
N ARG A 157 -14.02 5.09 4.59
CA ARG A 157 -14.96 6.17 4.88
C ARG A 157 -14.56 7.35 4.00
N GLU A 158 -15.54 8.02 3.40
CA GLU A 158 -15.37 9.43 3.11
C GLU A 158 -15.18 10.07 4.50
N PRO A 159 -13.97 10.49 4.86
CA PRO A 159 -13.73 10.98 6.20
C PRO A 159 -14.46 12.31 6.34
N ALA A 160 -15.21 12.47 7.42
CA ALA A 160 -15.67 13.80 7.85
C ALA A 160 -14.46 14.75 7.98
N HIS A 161 -13.27 14.19 8.15
CA HIS A 161 -11.97 14.88 8.16
C HIS A 161 -10.98 14.09 7.28
N PRO A 162 -10.55 14.64 6.14
CA PRO A 162 -9.52 14.05 5.30
C PRO A 162 -8.20 13.94 6.10
N MET A 163 -7.40 12.91 5.79
CA MET A 163 -6.07 12.80 6.37
C MET A 163 -5.24 14.03 5.93
N PRO A 164 -4.51 14.68 6.85
CA PRO A 164 -3.63 15.78 6.47
C PRO A 164 -2.53 15.26 5.53
N PRO A 165 -2.13 16.04 4.51
CA PRO A 165 -0.99 15.68 3.67
C PRO A 165 0.28 15.64 4.52
N LEU A 166 1.16 14.65 4.26
CA LEU A 166 2.39 14.44 5.00
C LEU A 166 3.59 14.52 4.07
N ASP A 167 4.48 15.48 4.33
CA ASP A 167 5.78 15.55 3.66
C ASP A 167 6.64 14.36 4.11
N CYS A 168 7.11 13.57 3.15
CA CYS A 168 7.68 12.27 3.39
C CYS A 168 8.96 12.05 2.57
N VAL A 169 9.87 11.24 3.10
CA VAL A 169 10.96 10.64 2.33
C VAL A 169 10.81 9.13 2.39
N LEU A 170 10.71 8.50 1.23
CA LEU A 170 10.77 7.04 1.10
C LEU A 170 12.21 6.61 0.84
N VAL A 171 12.65 5.57 1.55
CA VAL A 171 13.99 5.01 1.41
C VAL A 171 13.92 3.49 1.31
N ASN A 172 14.50 2.93 0.25
CA ASN A 172 14.60 1.49 0.03
C ASN A 172 16.07 1.10 -0.17
N PRO A 173 16.60 0.11 0.57
CA PRO A 173 18.00 -0.31 0.45
C PRO A 173 18.28 -1.13 -0.84
N ARG A 174 17.28 -1.33 -1.71
CA ARG A 174 17.35 -2.13 -2.95
C ARG A 174 17.75 -3.59 -2.73
N VAL A 175 17.31 -4.16 -1.61
CA VAL A 175 17.47 -5.58 -1.29
C VAL A 175 16.08 -6.19 -1.18
N ALA A 176 15.78 -7.19 -1.97
CA ALA A 176 14.48 -7.83 -1.98
C ALA A 176 14.19 -8.55 -0.64
N LEU A 177 12.97 -8.38 -0.12
CA LEU A 177 12.49 -9.06 1.07
C LEU A 177 11.08 -9.62 0.80
N PRO A 178 10.95 -10.92 0.54
CA PRO A 178 9.65 -11.53 0.27
C PRO A 178 8.72 -11.46 1.48
N THR A 179 7.52 -10.90 1.29
CA THR A 179 6.50 -10.73 2.34
C THR A 179 6.21 -12.03 3.11
N ALA A 180 6.14 -13.17 2.40
CA ALA A 180 5.89 -14.47 3.03
C ALA A 180 6.97 -14.86 4.05
N GLN A 181 8.23 -14.50 3.83
CA GLN A 181 9.33 -14.76 4.77
C GLN A 181 9.16 -13.94 6.04
N VAL A 182 8.77 -12.67 5.91
CA VAL A 182 8.56 -11.77 7.06
C VAL A 182 7.41 -12.25 7.93
N PHE A 183 6.27 -12.63 7.34
CA PHE A 183 5.16 -13.23 8.09
C PHE A 183 5.53 -14.59 8.68
N GLY A 184 6.37 -15.38 8.01
CA GLY A 184 6.88 -16.66 8.53
C GLY A 184 7.83 -16.51 9.73
N ALA A 185 8.52 -15.39 9.82
CA ALA A 185 9.43 -15.07 10.94
C ALA A 185 8.71 -14.38 12.13
N LEU A 186 7.39 -14.13 12.01
CA LEU A 186 6.61 -13.48 13.05
C LEU A 186 6.37 -14.44 14.22
N ASP A 187 6.82 -14.07 15.42
CA ASP A 187 6.53 -14.76 16.66
C ASP A 187 5.25 -14.24 17.30
N LEU A 188 4.15 -14.97 17.09
CA LEU A 188 2.83 -14.63 17.65
C LEU A 188 2.73 -14.82 19.17
N SER A 189 3.72 -15.45 19.81
CA SER A 189 3.78 -15.58 21.27
C SER A 189 4.32 -14.33 21.98
N SER A 190 4.89 -13.40 21.20
CA SER A 190 5.46 -12.16 21.72
C SER A 190 4.40 -11.28 22.41
N PRO A 191 4.67 -10.77 23.64
CA PRO A 191 3.74 -9.90 24.37
C PRO A 191 3.34 -8.63 23.60
N SER A 192 4.15 -8.19 22.64
CA SER A 192 3.88 -7.01 21.80
C SER A 192 2.72 -7.21 20.81
N LEU A 193 2.34 -8.47 20.53
CA LEU A 193 1.24 -8.84 19.63
C LEU A 193 -0.05 -9.18 20.39
N ARG A 194 -0.18 -8.79 21.66
CA ARG A 194 -1.40 -9.06 22.42
C ARG A 194 -2.56 -8.24 21.85
N PRO A 195 -3.69 -8.90 21.48
CA PRO A 195 -4.94 -8.18 21.33
C PRO A 195 -5.23 -7.46 22.66
N LEU A 196 -5.63 -6.21 22.60
CA LEU A 196 -6.09 -5.46 23.77
C LEU A 196 -7.26 -6.26 24.38
N ARG A 197 -6.96 -6.99 25.48
CA ARG A 197 -7.95 -7.79 26.21
C ARG A 197 -8.90 -6.82 26.90
N GLY A 198 -10.15 -6.78 26.44
CA GLY A 198 -11.26 -6.40 27.30
C GLY A 198 -11.46 -7.52 28.31
N GLU A 199 -11.31 -7.21 29.60
CA GLU A 199 -11.61 -8.13 30.70
C GLU A 199 -13.11 -8.48 30.71
N GLY A 200 -13.42 -9.77 30.64
CA GLY A 200 -14.77 -10.30 30.73
C GLY A 200 -14.73 -11.81 30.84
N ARG A 201 -14.56 -12.33 32.08
CA ARG A 201 -14.84 -13.76 32.39
C ARG A 201 -16.32 -14.03 32.20
N SER A 202 -16.65 -15.06 31.44
CA SER A 202 -17.78 -15.95 31.79
C SER A 202 -17.64 -17.28 31.04
N GLU A 203 -17.78 -18.34 31.81
CA GLU A 203 -17.78 -19.74 31.43
C GLU A 203 -19.03 -20.13 30.63
N GLY A 204 -18.85 -21.04 29.68
CA GLY A 204 -19.84 -22.07 29.37
C GLY A 204 -20.80 -21.84 28.21
N ARG A 205 -20.62 -22.70 27.24
CA ARG A 205 -21.55 -23.39 26.34
C ARG A 205 -21.37 -23.18 24.83
N GLN A 206 -21.17 -24.34 24.23
CA GLN A 206 -21.25 -24.63 22.80
C GLN A 206 -22.55 -24.15 22.18
N GLN A 207 -22.48 -23.49 21.01
CA GLN A 207 -23.27 -23.83 19.81
C GLN A 207 -23.07 -22.78 18.69
N ALA A 208 -22.79 -23.32 17.50
CA ALA A 208 -23.20 -22.87 16.17
C ALA A 208 -22.91 -21.43 15.70
N SER A 209 -21.93 -21.32 14.79
CA SER A 209 -21.94 -20.55 13.53
C SER A 209 -22.83 -19.31 13.47
N GLN A 210 -22.34 -18.20 14.00
CA GLN A 210 -22.59 -16.86 13.48
C GLN A 210 -21.26 -16.11 13.69
N GLN A 211 -20.70 -15.56 12.62
CA GLN A 211 -19.51 -14.71 12.65
C GLN A 211 -19.82 -13.44 13.48
N ALA A 212 -19.63 -13.55 14.78
CA ALA A 212 -19.64 -12.40 15.65
C ALA A 212 -18.37 -11.60 15.34
N SER A 213 -18.56 -10.43 14.72
CA SER A 213 -17.54 -9.38 14.65
C SER A 213 -17.13 -9.05 16.08
N VAL A 214 -15.89 -9.39 16.47
CA VAL A 214 -15.33 -8.98 17.76
C VAL A 214 -15.29 -7.45 17.73
N PRO A 215 -15.98 -6.75 18.65
CA PRO A 215 -15.94 -5.30 18.71
C PRO A 215 -14.51 -4.88 19.04
N HIS A 216 -13.88 -4.12 18.17
CA HIS A 216 -12.57 -3.52 18.45
C HIS A 216 -12.76 -2.50 19.59
N PRO A 217 -11.96 -2.52 20.68
CA PRO A 217 -12.18 -1.67 21.85
C PRO A 217 -11.87 -0.18 21.61
N ASN A 218 -11.53 0.24 20.42
CA ASN A 218 -11.42 1.66 20.08
C ASN A 218 -11.66 1.84 18.56
N PRO A 219 -12.79 2.45 18.16
CA PRO A 219 -12.90 2.93 16.79
C PRO A 219 -11.72 3.86 16.54
N LEU A 220 -11.16 3.82 15.32
CA LEU A 220 -10.14 4.77 14.93
C LEU A 220 -10.62 6.18 15.27
N PRO A 221 -9.77 7.04 15.83
CA PRO A 221 -10.07 8.46 15.98
C PRO A 221 -9.99 9.17 14.61
N ILE A 222 -10.54 8.55 13.55
CA ILE A 222 -10.69 9.19 12.23
C ILE A 222 -11.60 10.40 12.34
N GLU A 223 -12.47 10.44 13.38
CA GLU A 223 -13.33 11.56 13.70
C GLU A 223 -12.60 12.67 14.48
N GLU A 224 -11.39 12.41 14.99
CA GLU A 224 -10.66 13.30 15.91
C GLU A 224 -9.32 13.80 15.39
N TRP A 225 -8.95 13.57 14.09
CA TRP A 225 -7.67 14.08 13.61
C TRP A 225 -7.60 15.61 13.54
N GLY A 226 -8.69 16.33 13.76
CA GLY A 226 -8.74 17.78 13.85
C GLY A 226 -7.98 18.46 12.71
N ASP A 227 -7.26 19.52 13.02
CA ASP A 227 -6.24 20.13 12.15
C ASP A 227 -4.88 19.40 12.22
N GLY A 228 -4.86 18.13 12.76
CA GLY A 228 -3.76 17.59 13.55
C GLY A 228 -2.94 16.47 12.94
N THR A 229 -1.92 16.79 12.11
CA THR A 229 -0.75 15.91 11.89
C THR A 229 -0.23 15.33 13.23
N GLY A 230 -0.34 16.06 14.35
CA GLY A 230 0.08 15.61 15.68
C GLY A 230 -0.66 14.39 16.18
N ALA A 231 -1.98 14.36 16.08
CA ALA A 231 -2.79 13.21 16.51
C ALA A 231 -2.50 11.97 15.64
N LEU A 232 -2.34 12.16 14.33
CA LEU A 232 -1.96 11.08 13.41
C LEU A 232 -0.59 10.51 13.75
N LEU A 233 0.41 11.35 14.02
CA LEU A 233 1.74 10.91 14.43
C LEU A 233 1.71 10.14 15.75
N ALA A 234 0.94 10.61 16.74
CA ALA A 234 0.76 9.91 18.01
C ALA A 234 0.11 8.53 17.80
N TYR A 235 -0.90 8.44 16.92
CA TYR A 235 -1.52 7.17 16.54
C TYR A 235 -0.51 6.22 15.89
N MET A 236 0.29 6.70 14.92
CA MET A 236 1.33 5.91 14.25
C MET A 236 2.37 5.39 15.25
N GLN A 237 2.83 6.24 16.18
CA GLN A 237 3.79 5.86 17.21
C GLN A 237 3.22 4.80 18.17
N ALA A 238 1.96 4.93 18.56
CA ALA A 238 1.31 3.98 19.46
C ALA A 238 1.06 2.61 18.83
N ARG A 239 0.77 2.57 17.52
CA ARG A 239 0.45 1.33 16.80
C ARG A 239 1.68 0.66 16.19
N GLY A 240 2.58 1.41 15.59
CA GLY A 240 3.79 0.91 14.94
C GLY A 240 3.52 -0.05 13.77
N ASN A 241 4.48 -0.95 13.55
CA ASN A 241 4.41 -2.01 12.55
C ASN A 241 4.93 -3.33 13.13
N ASP A 242 4.05 -4.29 13.36
CA ASP A 242 4.39 -5.59 13.97
C ASP A 242 5.35 -6.43 13.10
N LEU A 243 5.41 -6.16 11.79
CA LEU A 243 6.34 -6.83 10.88
C LEU A 243 7.76 -6.24 10.90
N GLU A 244 7.98 -5.09 11.56
CA GLU A 244 9.29 -4.43 11.54
C GLU A 244 10.37 -5.28 12.22
N ARG A 245 10.10 -5.82 13.39
CA ARG A 245 11.08 -6.69 14.10
C ARG A 245 11.46 -7.93 13.31
N PRO A 246 10.50 -8.76 12.82
CA PRO A 246 10.84 -9.91 11.98
C PRO A 246 11.54 -9.49 10.69
N ALA A 247 11.17 -8.39 10.04
CA ALA A 247 11.85 -7.89 8.85
C ALA A 247 13.31 -7.51 9.14
N ILE A 248 13.58 -6.78 10.23
CA ILE A 248 14.94 -6.42 10.65
C ILE A 248 15.76 -7.68 10.99
N SER A 249 15.17 -8.70 11.60
CA SER A 249 15.89 -9.95 11.89
C SER A 249 16.34 -10.69 10.64
N LEU A 250 15.55 -10.59 9.55
CA LEU A 250 15.88 -11.18 8.25
C LEU A 250 16.82 -10.29 7.43
N LEU A 251 16.65 -8.98 7.53
CA LEU A 251 17.38 -7.99 6.74
C LEU A 251 17.80 -6.80 7.63
N PRO A 252 18.93 -6.87 8.33
CA PRO A 252 19.37 -5.86 9.32
C PRO A 252 19.50 -4.44 8.75
N VAL A 253 19.81 -4.27 7.48
CA VAL A 253 19.93 -2.94 6.82
C VAL A 253 18.65 -2.10 6.95
N ILE A 254 17.49 -2.70 7.22
CA ILE A 254 16.24 -1.97 7.49
C ILE A 254 16.40 -1.08 8.74
N ALA A 255 17.10 -1.56 9.77
CA ALA A 255 17.38 -0.77 10.96
C ALA A 255 18.29 0.43 10.63
N ASP A 256 19.28 0.24 9.75
CA ASP A 256 20.17 1.30 9.29
C ASP A 256 19.41 2.37 8.53
N VAL A 257 18.55 1.95 7.58
CA VAL A 257 17.68 2.86 6.81
C VAL A 257 16.78 3.68 7.73
N LYS A 258 16.08 3.02 8.67
CA LYS A 258 15.21 3.69 9.62
C LYS A 258 15.99 4.63 10.53
N GLY A 259 17.15 4.20 11.03
CA GLY A 259 18.05 5.02 11.85
C GLY A 259 18.56 6.24 11.12
N ALA A 260 18.95 6.09 9.84
CA ALA A 260 19.39 7.18 8.98
C ALA A 260 18.29 8.22 8.75
N LEU A 261 17.03 7.81 8.57
CA LEU A 261 15.88 8.71 8.47
C LEU A 261 15.62 9.42 9.80
N ALA A 262 15.57 8.67 10.92
CA ALA A 262 15.26 9.22 12.23
C ALA A 262 16.30 10.23 12.73
N ALA A 263 17.55 10.10 12.29
CA ALA A 263 18.65 11.02 12.63
C ALA A 263 18.61 12.34 11.87
N GLN A 264 17.75 12.48 10.86
CA GLN A 264 17.72 13.71 10.05
C GLN A 264 17.03 14.87 10.78
N PRO A 265 17.56 16.08 10.65
CA PRO A 265 16.90 17.27 11.21
C PRO A 265 15.47 17.44 10.72
N GLY A 266 14.53 17.62 11.64
CA GLY A 266 13.11 17.78 11.31
C GLY A 266 12.34 16.49 11.06
N CYS A 267 12.96 15.32 11.18
CA CYS A 267 12.24 14.04 11.14
C CYS A 267 11.33 13.91 12.37
N ARG A 268 10.03 13.82 12.13
CA ARG A 268 9.00 13.72 13.19
C ARG A 268 8.63 12.27 13.50
N HIS A 269 8.77 11.39 12.51
CA HIS A 269 8.50 9.96 12.64
C HIS A 269 9.25 9.19 11.55
N ALA A 270 9.81 8.02 11.89
CA ALA A 270 10.42 7.09 10.95
C ALA A 270 9.95 5.67 11.23
N ALA A 271 9.47 4.96 10.21
CA ALA A 271 8.96 3.60 10.32
C ALA A 271 9.12 2.82 9.01
N MET A 272 8.94 1.50 9.08
CA MET A 272 8.92 0.62 7.91
C MET A 272 7.49 0.51 7.35
N SER A 273 7.35 0.53 6.03
CA SER A 273 6.08 0.32 5.33
C SER A 273 5.83 -1.15 5.06
N GLY A 274 4.64 -1.64 5.44
CA GLY A 274 4.22 -3.02 5.17
C GLY A 274 5.19 -4.06 5.70
N SER A 275 5.56 -5.02 4.87
CA SER A 275 6.58 -6.04 5.19
C SER A 275 8.02 -5.56 4.91
N GLY A 276 8.21 -4.32 4.51
CA GLY A 276 9.50 -3.75 4.16
C GLY A 276 9.99 -4.16 2.76
N PRO A 277 11.27 -3.89 2.42
CA PRO A 277 12.26 -3.20 3.25
C PRO A 277 12.19 -1.66 3.20
N THR A 278 11.23 -1.07 2.47
CA THR A 278 11.09 0.39 2.43
C THR A 278 10.75 0.95 3.79
N CYS A 279 11.51 1.95 4.21
CA CYS A 279 11.18 2.81 5.35
C CYS A 279 10.73 4.18 4.85
N PHE A 280 9.95 4.87 5.67
CA PHE A 280 9.52 6.24 5.42
C PHE A 280 9.84 7.14 6.61
N GLY A 281 10.13 8.40 6.31
CA GLY A 281 10.31 9.46 7.31
C GLY A 281 9.33 10.60 7.06
N ILE A 282 8.62 11.05 8.09
CA ILE A 282 7.69 12.18 8.02
C ILE A 282 8.40 13.44 8.51
N PHE A 283 8.21 14.53 7.78
CA PHE A 283 8.83 15.83 8.04
C PHE A 283 7.77 16.93 8.26
N GLY A 284 8.20 18.10 8.68
CA GLY A 284 7.30 19.22 8.94
C GLY A 284 6.93 20.03 7.70
N ASP A 285 7.74 19.90 6.63
CA ASP A 285 7.61 20.64 5.37
C ASP A 285 8.38 19.94 4.24
N ASP A 286 8.02 20.24 2.99
CA ASP A 286 8.60 19.67 1.78
C ASP A 286 10.10 20.00 1.63
N ALA A 287 10.51 21.21 2.04
CA ALA A 287 11.91 21.65 1.96
C ALA A 287 12.80 20.79 2.89
N SER A 288 12.31 20.40 4.07
CA SER A 288 13.01 19.50 4.99
C SER A 288 13.09 18.09 4.43
N ALA A 289 12.00 17.59 3.83
CA ALA A 289 11.98 16.30 3.14
C ALA A 289 12.97 16.28 1.96
N ALA A 290 12.95 17.30 1.11
CA ALA A 290 13.86 17.41 -0.03
C ALA A 290 15.34 17.50 0.39
N ARG A 291 15.68 18.30 1.41
CA ARG A 291 17.05 18.38 1.95
C ARG A 291 17.51 17.04 2.49
N THR A 292 16.63 16.33 3.21
CA THR A 292 16.92 14.99 3.76
C THR A 292 17.17 14.01 2.63
N ALA A 293 16.30 13.95 1.62
CA ALA A 293 16.48 13.06 0.48
C ALA A 293 17.83 13.31 -0.22
N ALA A 294 18.19 14.56 -0.45
CA ALA A 294 19.47 14.92 -1.06
C ALA A 294 20.67 14.57 -0.17
N ALA A 295 20.58 14.70 1.15
CA ALA A 295 21.64 14.33 2.08
C ALA A 295 21.83 12.81 2.13
N LEU A 296 20.74 12.06 2.24
CA LEU A 296 20.78 10.60 2.26
C LEU A 296 21.26 10.02 0.94
N ALA A 297 20.85 10.56 -0.21
CA ALA A 297 21.32 10.10 -1.51
C ALA A 297 22.84 10.27 -1.71
N ARG A 298 23.44 11.31 -1.11
CA ARG A 298 24.90 11.47 -1.11
C ARG A 298 25.61 10.48 -0.18
N ALA A 299 24.99 10.18 0.98
CA ALA A 299 25.57 9.28 1.97
C ALA A 299 25.40 7.79 1.61
N TYR A 300 24.32 7.46 0.91
CA TYR A 300 23.92 6.09 0.58
C TYR A 300 23.52 5.99 -0.92
N PRO A 301 24.47 6.06 -1.85
CA PRO A 301 24.20 6.13 -3.29
C PRO A 301 23.50 4.87 -3.86
N ASP A 302 23.63 3.73 -3.18
CA ASP A 302 23.01 2.47 -3.58
C ASP A 302 21.54 2.35 -3.14
N TRP A 303 21.05 3.25 -2.29
CA TRP A 303 19.66 3.25 -1.85
C TRP A 303 18.78 4.02 -2.85
N TRP A 304 17.57 3.56 -3.00
CA TRP A 304 16.52 4.34 -3.67
C TRP A 304 15.90 5.30 -2.65
N ILE A 305 15.98 6.60 -2.92
CA ILE A 305 15.58 7.64 -1.99
C ILE A 305 14.78 8.69 -2.74
N VAL A 306 13.53 8.93 -2.33
CA VAL A 306 12.64 9.88 -3.03
C VAL A 306 11.83 10.68 -2.00
N PRO A 307 11.84 12.02 -2.08
CA PRO A 307 10.89 12.86 -1.38
C PRO A 307 9.54 12.76 -2.06
N THR A 308 8.44 12.77 -1.30
CA THR A 308 7.08 12.61 -1.80
C THR A 308 6.08 13.22 -0.82
N LEU A 309 4.88 13.50 -1.30
CA LEU A 309 3.75 13.88 -0.49
C LEU A 309 2.80 12.69 -0.34
N LEU A 310 2.46 12.32 0.90
CA LEU A 310 1.44 11.31 1.18
C LEU A 310 0.07 12.00 1.25
N ASP A 311 -0.96 11.31 0.72
CA ASP A 311 -2.33 11.80 0.61
C ASP A 311 -2.53 13.05 -0.26
N SER A 312 -1.74 13.18 -1.32
CA SER A 312 -2.08 14.12 -2.40
C SER A 312 -3.31 13.60 -3.17
N PRO A 313 -4.31 14.45 -3.48
CA PRO A 313 -5.47 14.02 -4.25
C PRO A 313 -5.02 13.47 -5.61
N ALA A 314 -5.56 12.31 -6.00
CA ALA A 314 -5.22 11.63 -7.24
C ALA A 314 -5.54 12.53 -8.44
N GLN A 315 -4.53 13.03 -9.14
CA GLN A 315 -4.71 13.71 -10.42
C GLN A 315 -4.91 12.66 -11.52
N VAL A 316 -6.14 12.52 -12.00
CA VAL A 316 -6.40 11.81 -13.26
C VAL A 316 -5.94 12.71 -14.39
N GLN A 317 -4.77 12.45 -14.95
CA GLN A 317 -4.34 13.14 -16.17
C GLN A 317 -5.01 12.50 -17.39
N LEU A 318 -6.15 13.04 -17.77
CA LEU A 318 -6.65 12.90 -19.12
C LEU A 318 -5.77 13.83 -19.98
N SER A 319 -4.78 13.29 -20.69
CA SER A 319 -4.00 14.10 -21.60
C SER A 319 -4.83 14.44 -22.83
N SER A 320 -5.53 15.57 -22.77
CA SER A 320 -5.97 16.30 -23.95
C SER A 320 -4.76 17.06 -24.51
N ARG A 321 -4.06 16.50 -25.49
CA ARG A 321 -3.28 17.29 -26.44
C ARG A 321 -3.64 16.86 -27.84
N GLY A 322 -4.16 17.86 -28.57
CA GLY A 322 -4.54 17.89 -29.96
C GLY A 322 -3.43 17.59 -30.95
#